data_fc2cc7b83d106db6e40ab2a9df191164
#
_entry.id   fc2cc7b83d106db6e40ab2a9df191164
#
_cell.length_a   1.000
_cell.length_b   1.000
_cell.length_c   1.000
_cell.angle_alpha   90.00
_cell.angle_beta   90.00
_cell.angle_gamma   90.00
#
_symmetry.space_group_name_H-M   'P 1'
#
loop_
_entity.id
_entity.type
_entity.pdbx_description
1 polymer ?
#
loop_
_entity_poly.entity_id
_entity_poly.type
_entity_poly.pdbx_seq_one_letter_code
_entity_poly.pdbx_strand_id
1 'polypeptide(L)'
;MKYYLKNKKNPTSYNEEINDVILKIKNIFGANIASEIKNIRFYYEGFHNITYIGKFKNIWVQIRIPKNILPIDYANETKIVSNFKDYLYAKNGHLIKKWFPGQDLYKLNIDEKIEHGIFNCLQNFHHLDIKLKRFNWLQFNIKDQKYLDLIEKYKDEEYILSHNNIKRHNILVNKFGFIKLIDFEFSSYNSKYADPVSLHLFLGIDKNKIITFFNLDPNIFEDYIYIVQTFNKNAYETTYSKIKPSQNRITDSLLKYQSKDYSISNKFIIQKFNNQFDNRLDLAVLENFYFVPICVYEDKNWIIWRWLNCNSVYFLNNKQIKALAHAMKTYHTSKVKFPSNILKEKIKWYLDNIDIEKLYEEIGGKEIVDEILEWISVIKPNANCHNNLNLDNIFFTDNLNIYIIDWSVAYYNNKYLDIAYMFENIGLSRTSENIFWRWYEEREPKDFYKYRIISHFLAYLYNKTLNGDYQMARINIQRILSLYNFRK
;
A
#
# COMPACT_ATOMS: atom_id res chain seq x y z
N MET A 1 3.67 -5.62 24.10
CA MET A 1 5.05 -5.24 24.45
C MET A 1 6.07 -6.39 24.48
N LYS A 2 5.67 -7.66 24.33
CA LYS A 2 6.58 -8.85 24.32
C LYS A 2 7.02 -9.32 22.90
N TYR A 3 6.67 -8.64 21.82
CA TYR A 3 6.80 -9.17 20.44
C TYR A 3 7.93 -8.60 19.58
N TYR A 4 8.79 -7.72 20.11
CA TYR A 4 9.82 -7.04 19.30
C TYR A 4 11.26 -7.54 19.52
N LEU A 5 11.47 -8.76 20.00
CA LEU A 5 12.75 -9.21 20.48
C LEU A 5 13.36 -10.39 19.72
N LYS A 6 13.30 -10.45 18.38
CA LYS A 6 14.14 -11.42 17.64
C LYS A 6 14.45 -10.95 16.21
N ASN A 7 15.29 -9.94 16.05
CA ASN A 7 16.12 -9.83 14.84
C ASN A 7 17.58 -10.03 15.26
N LYS A 8 18.10 -11.22 14.99
CA LYS A 8 19.54 -11.51 15.08
C LYS A 8 20.26 -10.90 13.87
N LYS A 9 20.50 -9.57 13.88
CA LYS A 9 21.70 -9.03 13.24
C LYS A 9 22.90 -9.52 14.05
N ASN A 10 24.03 -9.78 13.39
CA ASN A 10 25.29 -10.06 14.09
C ASN A 10 25.45 -9.07 15.25
N PRO A 11 25.78 -9.52 16.47
CA PRO A 11 25.85 -8.63 17.64
C PRO A 11 26.78 -7.43 17.46
N THR A 12 27.84 -7.56 16.66
CA THR A 12 28.78 -6.48 16.30
C THR A 12 28.12 -5.39 15.46
N SER A 13 27.36 -5.74 14.42
CA SER A 13 26.71 -4.75 13.54
C SER A 13 25.54 -4.01 14.23
N TYR A 14 24.89 -4.63 15.20
CA TYR A 14 23.84 -3.98 15.99
C TYR A 14 24.40 -2.94 16.95
N ASN A 15 25.52 -3.26 17.64
CA ASN A 15 26.17 -2.33 18.54
C ASN A 15 26.76 -1.12 17.79
N GLU A 16 27.31 -1.32 16.59
CA GLU A 16 27.76 -0.23 15.72
C GLU A 16 26.62 0.71 15.31
N GLU A 17 25.46 0.17 14.92
CA GLU A 17 24.28 0.95 14.59
C GLU A 17 23.79 1.80 15.78
N ILE A 18 23.72 1.22 16.97
CA ILE A 18 23.30 1.95 18.17
C ILE A 18 24.30 3.04 18.56
N ASN A 19 25.61 2.76 18.45
CA ASN A 19 26.66 3.75 18.71
C ASN A 19 26.58 4.93 17.72
N ASP A 20 26.29 4.67 16.44
CA ASP A 20 26.09 5.72 15.44
C ASP A 20 24.88 6.60 15.79
N VAL A 21 23.75 5.99 16.23
CA VAL A 21 22.57 6.73 16.71
C VAL A 21 22.93 7.62 17.90
N ILE A 22 23.64 7.08 18.89
CA ILE A 22 24.08 7.84 20.08
C ILE A 22 25.00 9.00 19.66
N LEU A 23 25.91 8.77 18.73
CA LEU A 23 26.80 9.81 18.20
C LEU A 23 26.03 10.92 17.50
N LYS A 24 25.05 10.57 16.66
CA LYS A 24 24.17 11.55 16.00
C LYS A 24 23.39 12.38 17.03
N ILE A 25 22.83 11.73 18.04
CA ILE A 25 22.11 12.43 19.14
C ILE A 25 23.07 13.37 19.89
N LYS A 26 24.28 12.90 20.20
CA LYS A 26 25.31 13.70 20.86
C LYS A 26 25.68 14.94 20.05
N ASN A 27 25.86 14.80 18.75
CA ASN A 27 26.24 15.89 17.85
C ASN A 27 25.12 16.93 17.70
N ILE A 28 23.85 16.53 17.74
CA ILE A 28 22.69 17.41 17.51
C ILE A 28 22.19 18.03 18.81
N PHE A 29 22.06 17.26 19.89
CA PHE A 29 21.42 17.68 21.15
C PHE A 29 22.38 17.79 22.33
N GLY A 30 23.64 17.33 22.18
CA GLY A 30 24.68 17.42 23.22
C GLY A 30 24.87 16.11 23.99
N ALA A 31 26.03 16.01 24.65
CA ALA A 31 26.46 14.82 25.36
C ALA A 31 25.54 14.44 26.54
N ASN A 32 25.02 15.42 27.26
CA ASN A 32 24.15 15.22 28.41
C ASN A 32 22.86 14.52 28.00
N ILE A 33 22.26 14.89 26.86
CA ILE A 33 21.02 14.26 26.35
C ILE A 33 21.32 12.84 25.86
N ALA A 34 22.42 12.67 25.14
CA ALA A 34 22.82 11.36 24.63
C ALA A 34 23.08 10.34 25.75
N SER A 35 23.69 10.75 26.86
CA SER A 35 23.98 9.88 28.02
C SER A 35 22.74 9.44 28.79
N GLU A 36 21.66 10.20 28.72
CA GLU A 36 20.39 9.93 29.38
C GLU A 36 19.51 8.92 28.60
N ILE A 37 19.85 8.64 27.34
CA ILE A 37 19.09 7.71 26.50
C ILE A 37 19.66 6.30 26.65
N LYS A 38 18.79 5.36 27.04
CA LYS A 38 19.13 3.96 27.27
C LYS A 38 18.20 3.02 26.49
N ASN A 39 18.61 1.79 26.30
CA ASN A 39 17.81 0.73 25.68
C ASN A 39 17.31 1.10 24.25
N ILE A 40 18.15 1.74 23.46
CA ILE A 40 17.85 2.11 22.09
C ILE A 40 17.66 0.84 21.25
N ARG A 41 16.58 0.81 20.46
CA ARG A 41 16.29 -0.29 19.54
C ARG A 41 15.73 0.28 18.25
N PHE A 42 16.09 -0.33 17.13
CA PHE A 42 15.45 -0.05 15.85
C PHE A 42 13.96 -0.33 15.94
N TYR A 43 13.15 0.55 15.39
CA TYR A 43 11.70 0.42 15.34
C TYR A 43 11.18 0.38 13.91
N TYR A 44 11.54 1.37 13.08
CA TYR A 44 11.01 1.53 11.75
C TYR A 44 11.94 2.38 10.89
N GLU A 45 12.10 2.02 9.62
CA GLU A 45 12.79 2.86 8.65
C GLU A 45 11.79 3.41 7.64
N GLY A 46 11.59 4.74 7.66
CA GLY A 46 10.83 5.54 6.72
C GLY A 46 11.64 5.90 5.46
N PHE A 47 10.98 6.52 4.49
CA PHE A 47 11.67 7.04 3.32
C PHE A 47 12.66 8.13 3.73
N HIS A 48 12.20 9.13 4.48
CA HIS A 48 13.03 10.26 4.91
C HIS A 48 13.76 10.02 6.23
N ASN A 49 13.26 9.16 7.09
CA ASN A 49 13.68 9.05 8.48
C ASN A 49 13.86 7.60 8.92
N ILE A 50 14.77 7.36 9.87
CA ILE A 50 14.88 6.14 10.64
C ILE A 50 14.36 6.41 12.05
N THR A 51 13.50 5.53 12.55
CA THR A 51 12.91 5.64 13.88
C THR A 51 13.43 4.54 14.80
N TYR A 52 13.84 4.95 15.97
CA TYR A 52 14.23 4.08 17.08
C TYR A 52 13.30 4.32 18.26
N ILE A 53 13.23 3.35 19.17
CA ILE A 53 12.64 3.51 20.49
C ILE A 53 13.73 3.36 21.55
N GLY A 54 13.59 4.09 22.65
CA GLY A 54 14.51 4.03 23.77
C GLY A 54 13.86 4.54 25.06
N LYS A 55 14.64 4.64 26.11
CA LYS A 55 14.23 5.29 27.34
C LYS A 55 15.05 6.53 27.57
N PHE A 56 14.39 7.67 27.77
CA PHE A 56 14.97 8.93 28.23
C PHE A 56 14.46 9.23 29.64
N LYS A 57 15.33 9.32 30.62
CA LYS A 57 14.94 9.50 32.04
C LYS A 57 13.81 8.56 32.46
N ASN A 58 13.94 7.27 32.12
CA ASN A 58 12.95 6.21 32.37
C ASN A 58 11.62 6.30 31.63
N ILE A 59 11.39 7.31 30.78
CA ILE A 59 10.21 7.45 29.93
C ILE A 59 10.50 6.81 28.56
N TRP A 60 9.60 6.03 28.02
CA TRP A 60 9.70 5.52 26.66
C TRP A 60 9.58 6.68 25.65
N VAL A 61 10.55 6.73 24.74
CA VAL A 61 10.62 7.75 23.70
C VAL A 61 10.79 7.15 22.34
N GLN A 62 10.29 7.87 21.33
CA GLN A 62 10.62 7.70 19.93
C GLN A 62 11.80 8.60 19.61
N ILE A 63 12.80 8.08 18.90
CA ILE A 63 13.97 8.80 18.42
C ILE A 63 13.92 8.73 16.90
N ARG A 64 13.82 9.88 16.21
CA ARG A 64 13.84 9.97 14.76
C ARG A 64 15.16 10.57 14.29
N ILE A 65 15.79 9.89 13.34
CA ILE A 65 17.04 10.31 12.69
C ILE A 65 16.74 10.52 11.20
N PRO A 66 16.93 11.72 10.63
CA PRO A 66 16.73 11.97 9.21
C PRO A 66 17.79 11.27 8.36
N LYS A 67 17.39 10.78 7.17
CA LYS A 67 18.30 10.13 6.21
C LYS A 67 18.96 11.12 5.27
N ASN A 68 18.51 12.36 5.23
CA ASN A 68 19.00 13.44 4.36
C ASN A 68 19.05 13.06 2.87
N ILE A 69 18.09 12.23 2.42
CA ILE A 69 17.97 11.80 1.02
C ILE A 69 17.49 12.96 0.15
N LEU A 70 16.65 13.81 0.71
CA LEU A 70 16.13 15.00 0.06
C LEU A 70 16.42 16.25 0.93
N PRO A 71 16.59 17.41 0.29
CA PRO A 71 16.73 18.67 1.01
C PRO A 71 15.36 19.09 1.60
N ILE A 72 15.08 18.67 2.83
CA ILE A 72 13.87 19.07 3.58
C ILE A 72 14.27 20.22 4.51
N ASP A 73 13.48 21.29 4.50
CA ASP A 73 13.60 22.39 5.48
C ASP A 73 12.79 22.03 6.74
N TYR A 74 13.47 21.50 7.74
CA TYR A 74 12.86 21.12 9.01
C TYR A 74 12.54 22.32 9.94
N ALA A 75 12.75 23.56 9.50
CA ALA A 75 12.49 24.73 10.34
C ALA A 75 11.01 24.86 10.73
N ASN A 76 10.11 24.59 9.78
CA ASN A 76 8.67 24.61 10.03
C ASN A 76 8.27 23.51 11.03
N GLU A 77 8.75 22.29 10.83
CA GLU A 77 8.48 21.18 11.75
C GLU A 77 8.97 21.51 13.17
N THR A 78 10.18 22.07 13.31
CA THR A 78 10.72 22.45 14.61
C THR A 78 9.82 23.47 15.32
N LYS A 79 9.29 24.46 14.60
CA LYS A 79 8.35 25.44 15.14
C LYS A 79 7.03 24.80 15.60
N ILE A 80 6.49 23.87 14.83
CA ILE A 80 5.23 23.17 15.14
C ILE A 80 5.41 22.31 16.40
N VAL A 81 6.42 21.44 16.39
CA VAL A 81 6.59 20.45 17.47
C VAL A 81 6.99 21.09 18.79
N SER A 82 7.55 22.30 18.78
CA SER A 82 7.83 23.05 20.02
C SER A 82 6.55 23.44 20.80
N ASN A 83 5.39 23.40 20.14
CA ASN A 83 4.08 23.64 20.80
C ASN A 83 3.49 22.38 21.44
N PHE A 84 4.11 21.21 21.23
CA PHE A 84 3.60 19.95 21.75
C PHE A 84 4.46 19.42 22.90
N LYS A 85 3.90 19.30 24.09
CA LYS A 85 4.58 18.85 25.34
C LYS A 85 5.18 17.44 25.30
N ASP A 86 4.83 16.66 24.30
CA ASP A 86 5.38 15.32 24.12
C ASP A 86 6.64 15.29 23.23
N TYR A 87 6.94 16.36 22.49
CA TYR A 87 8.21 16.53 21.79
C TYR A 87 9.24 17.13 22.75
N LEU A 88 10.20 16.31 23.16
CA LEU A 88 11.19 16.72 24.16
C LEU A 88 12.34 17.51 23.53
N TYR A 89 12.77 17.09 22.34
CA TYR A 89 13.83 17.72 21.56
C TYR A 89 13.53 17.61 20.08
N ALA A 90 13.77 18.70 19.34
CA ALA A 90 13.60 18.78 17.90
C ALA A 90 14.66 19.73 17.30
N LYS A 91 15.45 19.26 16.35
CA LYS A 91 16.43 20.06 15.62
C LYS A 91 16.84 19.39 14.32
N ASN A 92 16.78 20.11 13.21
CA ASN A 92 17.24 19.63 11.90
C ASN A 92 16.71 18.23 11.55
N GLY A 93 15.40 17.98 11.73
CA GLY A 93 14.75 16.71 11.47
C GLY A 93 14.98 15.61 12.51
N HIS A 94 15.92 15.79 13.43
CA HIS A 94 16.11 14.89 14.56
C HIS A 94 15.06 15.20 15.63
N LEU A 95 14.39 14.15 16.13
CA LEU A 95 13.36 14.28 17.15
C LEU A 95 13.55 13.26 18.26
N ILE A 96 13.31 13.70 19.50
CA ILE A 96 13.10 12.85 20.66
C ILE A 96 11.75 13.21 21.24
N LYS A 97 10.77 12.32 21.16
CA LYS A 97 9.43 12.55 21.67
C LYS A 97 8.94 11.39 22.54
N LYS A 98 8.04 11.66 23.47
CA LYS A 98 7.39 10.64 24.28
C LYS A 98 6.70 9.63 23.39
N TRP A 99 6.82 8.35 23.75
CA TRP A 99 6.14 7.29 23.02
C TRP A 99 4.62 7.46 23.13
N PHE A 100 3.93 7.46 22.00
CA PHE A 100 2.48 7.41 21.93
C PHE A 100 2.05 5.94 21.77
N PRO A 101 1.30 5.35 22.70
CA PRO A 101 0.89 3.95 22.64
C PRO A 101 -0.32 3.76 21.72
N GLY A 102 -0.18 4.13 20.46
CA GLY A 102 -1.18 4.01 19.41
C GLY A 102 -0.67 3.18 18.24
N GLN A 103 -1.55 2.93 17.30
CA GLN A 103 -1.26 2.32 16.01
C GLN A 103 -1.73 3.26 14.89
N ASP A 104 -1.14 3.13 13.71
CA ASP A 104 -1.54 3.90 12.55
C ASP A 104 -2.86 3.38 11.96
N LEU A 105 -3.47 4.20 11.09
CA LEU A 105 -4.75 3.87 10.45
C LEU A 105 -4.67 2.73 9.43
N TYR A 106 -3.48 2.28 9.03
CA TYR A 106 -3.37 1.10 8.17
C TYR A 106 -3.92 -0.16 8.84
N LYS A 107 -3.86 -0.23 10.16
CA LYS A 107 -4.29 -1.37 10.97
C LYS A 107 -5.72 -1.26 11.47
N LEU A 108 -6.43 -0.19 11.11
CA LEU A 108 -7.76 0.14 11.62
C LEU A 108 -8.73 0.44 10.49
N ASN A 109 -9.97 -0.01 10.65
CA ASN A 109 -11.08 0.53 9.88
C ASN A 109 -11.45 1.89 10.46
N ILE A 110 -11.70 2.87 9.59
CA ILE A 110 -12.16 4.19 10.00
C ILE A 110 -13.67 4.08 10.20
N ASP A 111 -14.09 3.89 11.45
CA ASP A 111 -15.48 4.01 11.86
C ASP A 111 -15.86 5.48 12.10
N GLU A 112 -17.14 5.77 12.36
CA GLU A 112 -17.63 7.14 12.58
C GLU A 112 -16.94 7.85 13.76
N LYS A 113 -16.57 7.12 14.80
CA LYS A 113 -15.89 7.67 15.97
C LYS A 113 -14.46 8.11 15.61
N ILE A 114 -13.74 7.25 14.90
CA ILE A 114 -12.37 7.55 14.43
C ILE A 114 -12.43 8.69 13.42
N GLU A 115 -13.38 8.67 12.47
CA GLU A 115 -13.58 9.73 11.47
C GLU A 115 -13.79 11.09 12.13
N HIS A 116 -14.72 11.18 13.08
CA HIS A 116 -14.99 12.41 13.82
C HIS A 116 -13.78 12.85 14.67
N GLY A 117 -13.06 11.90 15.26
CA GLY A 117 -11.81 12.17 15.97
C GLY A 117 -10.72 12.75 15.07
N ILE A 118 -10.59 12.25 13.84
CA ILE A 118 -9.66 12.79 12.83
C ILE A 118 -10.04 14.23 12.46
N PHE A 119 -11.32 14.49 12.19
CA PHE A 119 -11.78 15.83 11.85
C PHE A 119 -11.48 16.84 12.96
N ASN A 120 -11.82 16.52 14.20
CA ASN A 120 -11.54 17.39 15.35
C ASN A 120 -10.03 17.60 15.55
N CYS A 121 -9.23 16.54 15.43
CA CYS A 121 -7.78 16.63 15.58
C CYS A 121 -7.17 17.55 14.52
N LEU A 122 -7.62 17.43 13.27
CA LEU A 122 -7.15 18.25 12.16
C LEU A 122 -7.63 19.71 12.32
N GLN A 123 -8.88 19.94 12.67
CA GLN A 123 -9.42 21.27 12.92
C GLN A 123 -8.65 21.99 14.06
N ASN A 124 -8.37 21.29 15.16
CA ASN A 124 -7.57 21.84 16.24
C ASN A 124 -6.14 22.17 15.79
N PHE A 125 -5.55 21.37 14.90
CA PHE A 125 -4.25 21.67 14.31
C PHE A 125 -4.30 22.92 13.43
N HIS A 126 -5.32 23.06 12.58
CA HIS A 126 -5.52 24.23 11.72
C HIS A 126 -5.63 25.55 12.50
N HIS A 127 -6.16 25.51 13.73
CA HIS A 127 -6.34 26.68 14.60
C HIS A 127 -5.13 27.04 15.46
N LEU A 128 -3.99 26.33 15.35
CA LEU A 128 -2.79 26.69 16.08
C LEU A 128 -2.21 28.01 15.53
N ASP A 129 -1.90 28.96 16.41
CA ASP A 129 -1.26 30.23 16.03
C ASP A 129 0.26 30.04 15.86
N ILE A 130 0.67 29.48 14.73
CA ILE A 130 2.07 29.22 14.39
C ILE A 130 2.37 29.83 13.03
N LYS A 131 3.17 30.88 12.97
CA LYS A 131 3.54 31.50 11.68
C LYS A 131 4.56 30.66 10.90
N LEU A 132 4.15 30.17 9.74
CA LEU A 132 4.96 29.40 8.80
C LEU A 132 5.02 30.10 7.43
N LYS A 133 5.88 29.59 6.55
CA LYS A 133 5.89 29.99 5.14
C LYS A 133 4.64 29.44 4.42
N ARG A 134 4.22 30.12 3.38
CA ARG A 134 3.16 29.61 2.48
C ARG A 134 3.65 28.40 1.69
N PHE A 135 2.75 27.47 1.45
CA PHE A 135 2.98 26.34 0.58
C PHE A 135 3.19 26.81 -0.87
N ASN A 136 4.19 26.25 -1.52
CA ASN A 136 4.50 26.60 -2.91
C ASN A 136 3.96 25.53 -3.88
N TRP A 137 2.79 25.75 -4.42
CA TRP A 137 2.18 24.87 -5.41
C TRP A 137 2.97 24.79 -6.72
N LEU A 138 3.87 25.74 -7.01
CA LEU A 138 4.66 25.78 -8.25
C LEU A 138 6.05 25.14 -8.13
N GLN A 139 6.39 24.55 -6.98
CA GLN A 139 7.76 24.08 -6.69
C GLN A 139 8.28 22.95 -7.62
N PHE A 140 7.41 22.21 -8.32
CA PHE A 140 7.80 21.12 -9.21
C PHE A 140 7.71 21.46 -10.70
N ASN A 141 7.54 22.74 -11.04
CA ASN A 141 7.44 23.22 -12.43
C ASN A 141 6.42 22.41 -13.27
N ILE A 142 5.25 22.19 -12.71
CA ILE A 142 4.15 21.45 -13.35
C ILE A 142 3.67 22.22 -14.56
N LYS A 143 3.59 21.56 -15.73
CA LYS A 143 3.20 22.18 -17.02
C LYS A 143 1.74 21.93 -17.42
N ASP A 144 0.95 21.33 -16.53
CA ASP A 144 -0.47 21.10 -16.77
C ASP A 144 -1.23 22.44 -16.72
N GLN A 145 -1.82 22.84 -17.88
CA GLN A 145 -2.46 24.14 -17.98
C GLN A 145 -3.66 24.29 -17.04
N LYS A 146 -4.49 23.27 -16.93
CA LYS A 146 -5.63 23.28 -16.00
C LYS A 146 -5.17 23.45 -14.55
N TYR A 147 -4.07 22.79 -14.17
CA TYR A 147 -3.48 22.96 -12.85
C TYR A 147 -3.05 24.41 -12.62
N LEU A 148 -2.32 25.01 -13.56
CA LEU A 148 -1.83 26.40 -13.46
C LEU A 148 -3.00 27.40 -13.37
N ASP A 149 -4.04 27.21 -14.19
CA ASP A 149 -5.23 28.07 -14.20
C ASP A 149 -5.96 27.99 -12.85
N LEU A 150 -6.05 26.80 -12.24
CA LEU A 150 -6.67 26.62 -10.92
C LEU A 150 -5.82 27.23 -9.81
N ILE A 151 -4.50 27.12 -9.85
CA ILE A 151 -3.62 27.76 -8.87
C ILE A 151 -3.74 29.28 -8.94
N GLU A 152 -3.80 29.86 -10.15
CA GLU A 152 -4.01 31.30 -10.31
C GLU A 152 -5.40 31.73 -9.85
N LYS A 153 -6.44 30.95 -10.15
CA LYS A 153 -7.82 31.19 -9.72
C LYS A 153 -7.95 31.28 -8.20
N TYR A 154 -7.22 30.43 -7.47
CA TYR A 154 -7.33 30.32 -5.99
C TYR A 154 -6.14 30.93 -5.22
N LYS A 155 -5.32 31.75 -5.86
CA LYS A 155 -4.13 32.37 -5.23
C LYS A 155 -4.45 33.24 -3.99
N ASP A 156 -5.65 33.83 -3.95
CA ASP A 156 -6.12 34.70 -2.88
C ASP A 156 -7.06 33.99 -1.88
N GLU A 157 -7.20 32.66 -1.97
CA GLU A 157 -7.96 31.86 -1.01
C GLU A 157 -7.38 31.98 0.41
N GLU A 158 -8.22 31.70 1.40
CA GLU A 158 -7.82 31.67 2.80
C GLU A 158 -6.77 30.59 3.06
N TYR A 159 -5.63 31.01 3.57
CA TYR A 159 -4.53 30.13 3.97
C TYR A 159 -4.55 29.89 5.47
N ILE A 160 -4.51 28.63 5.86
CA ILE A 160 -4.47 28.18 7.25
C ILE A 160 -3.24 27.31 7.49
N LEU A 161 -2.90 27.08 8.76
CA LEU A 161 -1.88 26.09 9.10
C LEU A 161 -2.33 24.72 8.62
N SER A 162 -1.59 24.10 7.73
CA SER A 162 -1.94 22.80 7.12
C SER A 162 -0.83 21.79 7.30
N HIS A 163 -1.22 20.53 7.47
CA HIS A 163 -0.29 19.42 7.64
C HIS A 163 0.41 19.03 6.33
N ASN A 164 -0.32 19.14 5.21
CA ASN A 164 0.12 18.83 3.83
C ASN A 164 0.62 17.40 3.58
N ASN A 165 0.48 16.50 4.54
CA ASN A 165 0.88 15.11 4.41
C ASN A 165 -0.09 14.19 5.17
N ILE A 166 -1.40 14.42 4.99
CA ILE A 166 -2.45 13.59 5.59
C ILE A 166 -2.49 12.26 4.87
N LYS A 167 -2.00 11.22 5.55
CA LYS A 167 -1.98 9.82 5.10
C LYS A 167 -2.23 8.89 6.28
N ARG A 168 -2.63 7.66 6.02
CA ARG A 168 -2.96 6.67 7.07
C ARG A 168 -1.83 6.45 8.07
N HIS A 169 -0.58 6.46 7.63
CA HIS A 169 0.58 6.26 8.52
C HIS A 169 0.94 7.48 9.37
N ASN A 170 0.42 8.66 9.03
CA ASN A 170 0.65 9.90 9.77
C ASN A 170 -0.44 10.23 10.80
N ILE A 171 -1.39 9.31 10.97
CA ILE A 171 -2.46 9.42 11.97
C ILE A 171 -2.41 8.21 12.88
N LEU A 172 -2.17 8.45 14.16
CA LEU A 172 -2.12 7.41 15.18
C LEU A 172 -3.41 7.42 16.02
N VAL A 173 -3.90 6.23 16.35
CA VAL A 173 -5.06 6.02 17.22
C VAL A 173 -4.65 5.14 18.38
N ASN A 174 -4.90 5.55 19.61
CA ASN A 174 -4.65 4.71 20.76
C ASN A 174 -5.88 3.85 21.13
N LYS A 175 -5.72 2.93 22.08
CA LYS A 175 -6.78 2.02 22.52
C LYS A 175 -8.02 2.73 23.13
N PHE A 176 -7.92 4.01 23.46
CA PHE A 176 -9.03 4.83 23.98
C PHE A 176 -9.71 5.66 22.88
N GLY A 177 -9.21 5.57 21.64
CA GLY A 177 -9.74 6.34 20.49
C GLY A 177 -9.14 7.76 20.37
N PHE A 178 -8.11 8.12 21.14
CA PHE A 178 -7.43 9.41 20.95
C PHE A 178 -6.63 9.39 19.65
N ILE A 179 -6.86 10.42 18.83
CA ILE A 179 -6.19 10.65 17.56
C ILE A 179 -4.98 11.54 17.75
N LYS A 180 -3.91 11.26 17.01
CA LYS A 180 -2.71 12.08 17.00
C LYS A 180 -2.13 12.16 15.59
N LEU A 181 -1.92 13.39 15.11
CA LEU A 181 -1.14 13.67 13.90
C LEU A 181 0.36 13.59 14.21
N ILE A 182 1.12 13.07 13.25
CA ILE A 182 2.59 12.97 13.31
C ILE A 182 3.20 13.34 11.97
N ASP A 183 4.50 13.60 11.95
CA ASP A 183 5.27 13.84 10.73
C ASP A 183 4.94 15.18 10.04
N PHE A 184 5.29 16.26 10.73
CA PHE A 184 4.98 17.63 10.32
C PHE A 184 6.00 18.23 9.35
N GLU A 185 6.86 17.44 8.72
CA GLU A 185 7.97 17.93 7.89
C GLU A 185 7.53 18.72 6.65
N PHE A 186 6.29 18.52 6.17
CA PHE A 186 5.71 19.26 5.04
C PHE A 186 4.72 20.36 5.47
N SER A 187 4.52 20.55 6.76
CA SER A 187 3.52 21.51 7.25
C SER A 187 3.90 22.94 6.92
N SER A 188 2.92 23.71 6.49
CA SER A 188 3.05 25.10 6.07
C SER A 188 1.69 25.78 6.05
N TYR A 189 1.63 27.06 5.77
CA TYR A 189 0.36 27.73 5.45
C TYR A 189 -0.10 27.30 4.06
N ASN A 190 -1.29 26.73 3.95
CA ASN A 190 -1.89 26.30 2.69
C ASN A 190 -3.38 26.65 2.66
N SER A 191 -4.01 26.49 1.50
CA SER A 191 -5.45 26.64 1.37
C SER A 191 -6.18 25.72 2.36
N LYS A 192 -7.26 26.22 2.94
CA LYS A 192 -8.15 25.45 3.84
C LYS A 192 -8.73 24.18 3.23
N TYR A 193 -8.63 24.01 1.90
CA TYR A 193 -9.06 22.83 1.17
C TYR A 193 -8.00 21.71 1.11
N ALA A 194 -6.70 22.02 1.27
CA ALA A 194 -5.60 21.07 1.00
C ALA A 194 -5.66 19.81 1.86
N ASP A 195 -5.73 19.98 3.19
CA ASP A 195 -5.81 18.85 4.12
C ASP A 195 -7.18 18.14 4.06
N PRO A 196 -8.34 18.82 4.02
CA PRO A 196 -9.65 18.18 3.85
C PRO A 196 -9.74 17.33 2.56
N VAL A 197 -9.23 17.82 1.44
CA VAL A 197 -9.15 17.04 0.20
C VAL A 197 -8.26 15.81 0.38
N SER A 198 -7.15 15.95 1.12
CA SER A 198 -6.27 14.81 1.43
C SER A 198 -6.96 13.75 2.29
N LEU A 199 -7.90 14.10 3.17
CA LEU A 199 -8.74 13.14 3.89
C LEU A 199 -9.58 12.28 2.92
N HIS A 200 -10.15 12.91 1.89
CA HIS A 200 -10.91 12.19 0.86
C HIS A 200 -9.99 11.29 0.04
N LEU A 201 -8.92 11.85 -0.53
CA LEU A 201 -8.05 11.16 -1.46
C LEU A 201 -7.27 10.01 -0.83
N PHE A 202 -6.73 10.20 0.38
CA PHE A 202 -5.77 9.25 0.98
C PHE A 202 -6.34 8.41 2.12
N LEU A 203 -7.46 8.83 2.73
CA LEU A 203 -8.12 8.06 3.77
C LEU A 203 -9.41 7.39 3.27
N GLY A 204 -9.96 7.84 2.13
CA GLY A 204 -11.21 7.33 1.57
C GLY A 204 -12.46 7.81 2.31
N ILE A 205 -12.37 8.90 3.05
CA ILE A 205 -13.51 9.48 3.78
C ILE A 205 -14.47 10.14 2.77
N ASP A 206 -15.77 9.99 3.02
CA ASP A 206 -16.80 10.56 2.16
C ASP A 206 -16.68 12.10 2.06
N LYS A 207 -16.64 12.61 0.81
CA LYS A 207 -16.44 14.04 0.56
C LYS A 207 -17.53 14.93 1.13
N ASN A 208 -18.79 14.48 1.14
CA ASN A 208 -19.90 15.29 1.64
C ASN A 208 -19.80 15.48 3.16
N LYS A 209 -19.36 14.46 3.89
CA LYS A 209 -19.09 14.57 5.33
C LYS A 209 -17.97 15.57 5.62
N ILE A 210 -16.89 15.54 4.82
CA ILE A 210 -15.77 16.47 4.95
C ILE A 210 -16.22 17.91 4.66
N ILE A 211 -16.89 18.12 3.53
CA ILE A 211 -17.41 19.42 3.10
C ILE A 211 -18.32 20.01 4.19
N THR A 212 -19.23 19.20 4.72
CA THR A 212 -20.16 19.63 5.77
C THR A 212 -19.41 19.98 7.07
N PHE A 213 -18.48 19.14 7.52
CA PHE A 213 -17.78 19.37 8.78
C PHE A 213 -16.88 20.62 8.75
N PHE A 214 -16.11 20.80 7.66
CA PHE A 214 -15.18 21.92 7.51
C PHE A 214 -15.83 23.16 6.89
N ASN A 215 -17.13 23.13 6.59
CA ASN A 215 -17.90 24.21 5.95
C ASN A 215 -17.23 24.73 4.67
N LEU A 216 -17.00 23.84 3.72
CA LEU A 216 -16.31 24.10 2.47
C LEU A 216 -17.28 24.26 1.29
N ASP A 217 -16.90 25.00 0.26
CA ASP A 217 -17.63 25.05 -1.02
C ASP A 217 -17.37 23.77 -1.81
N PRO A 218 -18.42 23.04 -2.24
CA PRO A 218 -18.29 21.79 -2.98
C PRO A 218 -17.55 21.94 -4.32
N ASN A 219 -17.73 23.05 -5.04
CA ASN A 219 -17.10 23.26 -6.33
C ASN A 219 -15.60 23.53 -6.17
N ILE A 220 -15.22 24.33 -5.19
CA ILE A 220 -13.81 24.58 -4.87
C ILE A 220 -13.16 23.30 -4.37
N PHE A 221 -13.87 22.48 -3.61
CA PHE A 221 -13.37 21.18 -3.15
C PHE A 221 -13.03 20.24 -4.33
N GLU A 222 -13.89 20.18 -5.37
CA GLU A 222 -13.60 19.40 -6.58
C GLU A 222 -12.39 19.93 -7.35
N ASP A 223 -12.23 21.24 -7.47
CA ASP A 223 -11.05 21.84 -8.08
C ASP A 223 -9.77 21.50 -7.30
N TYR A 224 -9.83 21.49 -5.95
CA TYR A 224 -8.71 21.10 -5.11
C TYR A 224 -8.40 19.60 -5.15
N ILE A 225 -9.37 18.73 -5.44
CA ILE A 225 -9.08 17.32 -5.74
C ILE A 225 -8.11 17.24 -6.92
N TYR A 226 -8.38 17.97 -8.00
CA TYR A 226 -7.50 18.00 -9.16
C TYR A 226 -6.12 18.59 -8.83
N ILE A 227 -6.08 19.71 -8.10
CA ILE A 227 -4.83 20.36 -7.68
C ILE A 227 -3.95 19.40 -6.86
N VAL A 228 -4.50 18.81 -5.81
CA VAL A 228 -3.76 17.93 -4.89
C VAL A 228 -3.29 16.65 -5.60
N GLN A 229 -4.11 16.05 -6.44
CA GLN A 229 -3.73 14.85 -7.23
C GLN A 229 -2.59 15.17 -8.19
N THR A 230 -2.73 16.25 -8.97
CA THR A 230 -1.72 16.67 -9.97
C THR A 230 -0.41 17.04 -9.28
N PHE A 231 -0.47 17.78 -8.18
CA PHE A 231 0.72 18.13 -7.40
C PHE A 231 1.44 16.89 -6.87
N ASN A 232 0.73 16.00 -6.19
CA ASN A 232 1.33 14.79 -5.64
C ASN A 232 1.96 13.91 -6.71
N LYS A 233 1.27 13.71 -7.85
CA LYS A 233 1.82 12.97 -8.98
C LYS A 233 3.16 13.55 -9.43
N ASN A 234 3.24 14.86 -9.65
CA ASN A 234 4.47 15.51 -10.08
C ASN A 234 5.54 15.55 -8.99
N ALA A 235 5.16 15.71 -7.71
CA ALA A 235 6.07 15.61 -6.59
C ALA A 235 6.74 14.23 -6.54
N TYR A 236 5.98 13.15 -6.71
CA TYR A 236 6.52 11.80 -6.81
C TYR A 236 7.45 11.66 -8.03
N GLU A 237 7.00 12.03 -9.21
CA GLU A 237 7.82 11.94 -10.43
C GLU A 237 9.14 12.70 -10.31
N THR A 238 9.14 13.92 -9.77
CA THR A 238 10.35 14.76 -9.66
C THR A 238 11.27 14.29 -8.52
N THR A 239 10.69 13.91 -7.39
CA THR A 239 11.45 13.56 -6.19
C THR A 239 12.06 12.17 -6.33
N TYR A 240 11.29 11.21 -6.85
CA TYR A 240 11.70 9.82 -6.95
C TYR A 240 12.41 9.47 -8.25
N SER A 241 12.26 10.29 -9.31
CA SER A 241 13.08 10.15 -10.52
C SER A 241 14.60 10.30 -10.23
N LYS A 242 14.94 11.11 -9.22
CA LYS A 242 16.34 11.25 -8.75
C LYS A 242 16.86 10.00 -8.01
N ILE A 243 15.96 9.16 -7.53
CA ILE A 243 16.28 7.92 -6.82
C ILE A 243 16.13 6.72 -7.76
N LYS A 244 15.60 6.95 -8.98
CA LYS A 244 15.45 5.93 -10.02
C LYS A 244 16.81 5.25 -10.23
N PRO A 245 16.96 3.97 -9.89
CA PRO A 245 18.18 3.25 -10.20
C PRO A 245 18.32 3.28 -11.72
N SER A 246 19.49 3.69 -12.24
CA SER A 246 19.78 3.47 -13.66
C SER A 246 19.58 1.99 -13.95
N GLN A 247 19.00 1.63 -15.10
CA GLN A 247 18.80 0.22 -15.48
C GLN A 247 20.06 -0.64 -15.26
N ASN A 248 21.23 -0.05 -15.46
CA ASN A 248 22.54 -0.71 -15.30
C ASN A 248 23.00 -0.89 -13.83
N ARG A 249 22.49 -0.09 -12.88
CA ARG A 249 22.83 -0.23 -11.45
C ARG A 249 21.94 -1.20 -10.69
N ILE A 250 20.75 -1.51 -11.25
CA ILE A 250 19.84 -2.51 -10.66
C ILE A 250 20.37 -3.92 -10.90
N THR A 251 21.01 -4.16 -12.04
CA THR A 251 21.57 -5.46 -12.40
C THR A 251 22.82 -5.83 -11.58
N ASP A 252 23.55 -4.86 -11.07
CA ASP A 252 24.86 -5.09 -10.44
C ASP A 252 24.79 -5.18 -8.90
N SER A 253 23.70 -4.77 -8.25
CA SER A 253 23.62 -4.80 -6.79
C SER A 253 22.56 -5.77 -6.29
N LEU A 254 22.98 -7.02 -6.01
CA LEU A 254 22.35 -7.96 -5.06
C LEU A 254 20.82 -8.09 -5.18
N LEU A 255 20.33 -8.50 -6.35
CA LEU A 255 18.98 -9.00 -6.50
C LEU A 255 18.84 -10.30 -5.69
N LYS A 256 18.00 -10.31 -4.67
CA LYS A 256 17.68 -11.52 -3.90
C LYS A 256 16.74 -12.44 -4.65
N TYR A 257 15.89 -11.87 -5.47
CA TYR A 257 14.87 -12.56 -6.25
C TYR A 257 14.56 -11.77 -7.51
N GLN A 258 14.34 -12.45 -8.64
CA GLN A 258 13.99 -11.86 -9.92
C GLN A 258 12.97 -12.74 -10.63
N SER A 259 11.87 -12.14 -11.08
CA SER A 259 10.90 -12.74 -11.98
C SER A 259 10.82 -11.95 -13.30
N LYS A 260 9.95 -12.37 -14.24
CA LYS A 260 9.68 -11.60 -15.46
C LYS A 260 9.13 -10.20 -15.15
N ASP A 261 8.36 -10.07 -14.08
CA ASP A 261 7.52 -8.91 -13.80
C ASP A 261 8.01 -8.05 -12.65
N TYR A 262 8.86 -8.57 -11.78
CA TYR A 262 9.43 -7.79 -10.68
C TYR A 262 10.81 -8.26 -10.25
N SER A 263 11.55 -7.37 -9.59
CA SER A 263 12.82 -7.66 -8.95
C SER A 263 12.88 -7.09 -7.54
N ILE A 264 13.51 -7.82 -6.63
CA ILE A 264 13.66 -7.43 -5.22
C ILE A 264 15.10 -7.11 -4.95
N SER A 265 15.35 -5.89 -4.49
CA SER A 265 16.64 -5.48 -3.92
C SER A 265 16.57 -5.44 -2.40
N ASN A 266 17.67 -5.17 -1.72
CA ASN A 266 17.68 -5.00 -0.26
C ASN A 266 16.79 -3.86 0.25
N LYS A 267 16.27 -2.99 -0.63
CA LYS A 267 15.52 -1.79 -0.26
C LYS A 267 14.21 -1.63 -1.01
N PHE A 268 14.05 -2.24 -2.19
CA PHE A 268 12.95 -1.98 -3.09
C PHE A 268 12.46 -3.25 -3.79
N ILE A 269 11.16 -3.30 -4.08
CA ILE A 269 10.55 -4.19 -5.06
C ILE A 269 10.30 -3.34 -6.29
N ILE A 270 10.79 -3.78 -7.45
CA ILE A 270 10.62 -3.09 -8.72
C ILE A 270 9.71 -3.94 -9.58
N GLN A 271 8.54 -3.41 -9.89
CA GLN A 271 7.54 -4.06 -10.73
C GLN A 271 7.52 -3.42 -12.11
N LYS A 272 7.49 -4.25 -13.15
CA LYS A 272 7.43 -3.84 -14.56
C LYS A 272 6.08 -4.17 -15.16
N PHE A 273 5.47 -3.26 -15.90
CA PHE A 273 4.26 -3.51 -16.65
C PHE A 273 4.61 -3.91 -18.08
N ASN A 274 4.29 -5.13 -18.46
CA ASN A 274 4.66 -5.69 -19.78
C ASN A 274 3.47 -6.24 -20.56
N ASN A 275 2.26 -6.24 -19.98
CA ASN A 275 1.11 -6.94 -20.55
C ASN A 275 0.04 -5.94 -20.99
N GLN A 276 -0.58 -6.19 -22.16
CA GLN A 276 -1.70 -5.39 -22.65
C GLN A 276 -2.94 -5.38 -21.73
N PHE A 277 -3.05 -6.36 -20.82
CA PHE A 277 -4.10 -6.44 -19.81
C PHE A 277 -3.68 -5.88 -18.46
N ASP A 278 -2.44 -5.37 -18.35
CA ASP A 278 -1.98 -4.75 -17.12
C ASP A 278 -2.82 -3.51 -16.85
N ASN A 279 -3.51 -3.55 -15.74
CA ASN A 279 -4.35 -2.46 -15.28
C ASN A 279 -3.56 -1.63 -14.29
N ARG A 280 -3.48 -0.33 -14.54
CA ARG A 280 -2.90 0.58 -13.58
C ARG A 280 -3.97 0.97 -12.58
N LEU A 281 -3.98 0.27 -11.45
CA LEU A 281 -4.67 0.80 -10.29
C LEU A 281 -4.05 2.13 -9.91
N ASP A 282 -4.91 3.12 -9.67
CA ASP A 282 -4.48 4.33 -8.98
C ASP A 282 -3.85 3.94 -7.65
N LEU A 283 -2.59 4.32 -7.44
CA LEU A 283 -1.87 4.02 -6.20
C LEU A 283 -2.57 4.57 -4.97
N ALA A 284 -3.29 5.68 -5.09
CA ALA A 284 -4.12 6.22 -4.03
C ALA A 284 -5.20 5.22 -3.57
N VAL A 285 -5.68 4.35 -4.47
CA VAL A 285 -6.59 3.25 -4.15
C VAL A 285 -5.88 2.18 -3.33
N LEU A 286 -4.66 1.80 -3.72
CA LEU A 286 -3.87 0.77 -3.04
C LEU A 286 -3.35 1.21 -1.67
N GLU A 287 -3.03 2.49 -1.50
CA GLU A 287 -2.61 3.06 -0.21
C GLU A 287 -3.68 2.93 0.89
N ASN A 288 -4.93 2.63 0.53
CA ASN A 288 -5.99 2.32 1.51
C ASN A 288 -5.82 0.95 2.19
N PHE A 289 -4.93 0.09 1.71
CA PHE A 289 -4.76 -1.26 2.23
C PHE A 289 -3.46 -1.43 3.02
N TYR A 290 -3.58 -1.84 4.29
CA TYR A 290 -2.44 -2.02 5.20
C TYR A 290 -1.44 -3.11 4.75
N PHE A 291 -1.87 -3.98 3.84
CA PHE A 291 -1.09 -5.09 3.30
C PHE A 291 -0.44 -4.76 1.95
N VAL A 292 -0.55 -3.54 1.46
CA VAL A 292 0.15 -3.09 0.25
C VAL A 292 1.42 -2.35 0.68
N PRO A 293 2.58 -2.65 0.07
CA PRO A 293 3.80 -1.89 0.31
C PRO A 293 3.64 -0.42 -0.08
N ILE A 294 4.45 0.44 0.52
CA ILE A 294 4.44 1.87 0.17
C ILE A 294 5.07 2.03 -1.21
N CYS A 295 4.34 2.66 -2.13
CA CYS A 295 4.90 3.07 -3.41
C CYS A 295 5.87 4.23 -3.21
N VAL A 296 7.07 4.11 -3.76
CA VAL A 296 8.09 5.15 -3.72
C VAL A 296 8.33 5.80 -5.08
N TYR A 297 7.90 5.17 -6.15
CA TYR A 297 7.99 5.70 -7.51
C TYR A 297 7.02 4.99 -8.45
N GLU A 298 6.45 5.73 -9.40
CA GLU A 298 5.61 5.21 -10.48
C GLU A 298 5.90 5.98 -11.78
N ASP A 299 6.02 5.25 -12.90
CA ASP A 299 5.96 5.81 -14.24
C ASP A 299 5.17 4.89 -15.19
N LYS A 300 5.19 5.16 -16.50
CA LYS A 300 4.44 4.37 -17.50
C LYS A 300 4.77 2.88 -17.49
N ASN A 301 6.00 2.51 -17.11
CA ASN A 301 6.53 1.17 -17.29
C ASN A 301 6.87 0.49 -15.96
N TRP A 302 6.93 1.25 -14.85
CA TRP A 302 7.47 0.76 -13.59
C TRP A 302 6.67 1.25 -12.40
N ILE A 303 6.56 0.38 -11.36
CA ILE A 303 6.28 0.78 -10.00
C ILE A 303 7.43 0.31 -9.13
N ILE A 304 7.91 1.16 -8.24
CA ILE A 304 8.90 0.82 -7.23
C ILE A 304 8.22 0.89 -5.87
N TRP A 305 8.18 -0.27 -5.20
CA TRP A 305 7.66 -0.41 -3.86
C TRP A 305 8.81 -0.43 -2.86
N ARG A 306 8.56 0.06 -1.67
CA ARG A 306 9.53 -0.05 -0.59
C ARG A 306 9.61 -1.49 -0.09
N TRP A 307 10.84 -2.01 0.05
CA TRP A 307 11.06 -3.31 0.68
C TRP A 307 10.93 -3.23 2.20
N LEU A 308 10.24 -4.17 2.81
CA LEU A 308 9.86 -4.16 4.23
C LEU A 308 10.51 -5.28 5.05
N ASN A 309 11.64 -5.83 4.61
CA ASN A 309 12.28 -7.01 5.22
C ASN A 309 11.29 -8.17 5.36
N CYS A 310 10.59 -8.49 4.28
CA CYS A 310 9.66 -9.59 4.23
C CYS A 310 10.35 -10.85 3.70
N ASN A 311 9.78 -12.01 4.04
CA ASN A 311 10.20 -13.30 3.54
C ASN A 311 9.18 -13.81 2.53
N SER A 312 9.66 -14.36 1.41
CA SER A 312 8.86 -15.20 0.53
C SER A 312 8.46 -16.48 1.27
N VAL A 313 7.33 -17.05 0.90
CA VAL A 313 6.83 -18.27 1.51
C VAL A 313 6.65 -19.35 0.45
N TYR A 314 7.01 -20.58 0.78
CA TYR A 314 6.79 -21.74 -0.08
C TYR A 314 5.50 -22.49 0.27
N PHE A 315 4.97 -22.25 1.44
CA PHE A 315 3.67 -22.78 1.92
C PHE A 315 3.15 -21.87 3.05
N LEU A 316 1.84 -21.87 3.24
CA LEU A 316 1.20 -21.04 4.26
C LEU A 316 0.86 -21.88 5.51
N ASN A 317 1.28 -21.42 6.67
CA ASN A 317 0.81 -21.95 7.95
C ASN A 317 -0.55 -21.32 8.33
N ASN A 318 -1.20 -21.87 9.36
CA ASN A 318 -2.54 -21.45 9.80
C ASN A 318 -2.64 -19.94 10.13
N LYS A 319 -1.58 -19.34 10.69
CA LYS A 319 -1.56 -17.92 11.03
C LYS A 319 -1.44 -17.05 9.77
N GLN A 320 -0.68 -17.50 8.79
CA GLN A 320 -0.52 -16.84 7.50
C GLN A 320 -1.81 -16.96 6.66
N ILE A 321 -2.48 -18.13 6.68
CA ILE A 321 -3.79 -18.32 6.03
C ILE A 321 -4.83 -17.36 6.66
N LYS A 322 -4.84 -17.22 7.98
CA LYS A 322 -5.69 -16.23 8.67
C LYS A 322 -5.42 -14.82 8.18
N ALA A 323 -4.16 -14.39 8.13
CA ALA A 323 -3.78 -13.05 7.67
C ALA A 323 -4.19 -12.81 6.22
N LEU A 324 -4.02 -13.82 5.35
CA LEU A 324 -4.42 -13.78 3.95
C LEU A 324 -5.95 -13.67 3.81
N ALA A 325 -6.72 -14.45 4.56
CA ALA A 325 -8.18 -14.40 4.54
C ALA A 325 -8.70 -13.00 4.95
N HIS A 326 -8.13 -12.41 6.00
CA HIS A 326 -8.48 -11.04 6.41
C HIS A 326 -8.09 -9.98 5.37
N ALA A 327 -6.91 -10.10 4.75
CA ALA A 327 -6.49 -9.18 3.68
C ALA A 327 -7.44 -9.26 2.49
N MET A 328 -7.77 -10.48 2.02
CA MET A 328 -8.70 -10.69 0.92
C MET A 328 -10.10 -10.16 1.25
N LYS A 329 -10.62 -10.44 2.44
CA LYS A 329 -11.91 -9.89 2.86
C LYS A 329 -11.88 -8.36 2.87
N THR A 330 -10.80 -7.75 3.33
CA THR A 330 -10.66 -6.29 3.40
C THR A 330 -10.78 -5.65 2.02
N TYR A 331 -10.08 -6.11 0.99
CA TYR A 331 -10.21 -5.51 -0.33
C TYR A 331 -11.50 -5.92 -1.05
N HIS A 332 -12.01 -7.15 -0.87
CA HIS A 332 -13.28 -7.59 -1.44
C HIS A 332 -14.48 -6.77 -0.95
N THR A 333 -14.47 -6.34 0.32
CA THR A 333 -15.56 -5.55 0.93
C THR A 333 -15.31 -4.03 0.92
N SER A 334 -14.15 -3.61 0.41
CA SER A 334 -13.77 -2.21 0.34
C SER A 334 -14.69 -1.42 -0.57
N LYS A 335 -14.99 -0.17 -0.18
CA LYS A 335 -15.76 0.78 -0.97
C LYS A 335 -14.92 1.53 -2.02
N VAL A 336 -13.60 1.37 -2.02
CA VAL A 336 -12.74 1.95 -3.07
C VAL A 336 -13.10 1.33 -4.42
N LYS A 337 -13.01 2.10 -5.49
CA LYS A 337 -13.36 1.63 -6.83
C LYS A 337 -12.14 1.10 -7.56
N PHE A 338 -12.14 -0.19 -7.82
CA PHE A 338 -11.22 -0.78 -8.79
C PHE A 338 -11.71 -0.56 -10.22
N PRO A 339 -10.83 -0.68 -11.22
CA PRO A 339 -11.22 -0.62 -12.63
C PRO A 339 -12.36 -1.58 -12.95
N SER A 340 -13.10 -1.28 -14.02
CA SER A 340 -14.22 -2.11 -14.46
C SER A 340 -13.77 -3.52 -14.84
N ASN A 341 -14.70 -4.46 -14.77
CA ASN A 341 -14.47 -5.85 -15.19
C ASN A 341 -14.14 -5.93 -16.68
N ILE A 342 -13.05 -6.58 -16.99
CA ILE A 342 -12.56 -6.83 -18.36
C ILE A 342 -12.52 -8.34 -18.70
N LEU A 343 -13.17 -9.19 -17.88
CA LEU A 343 -13.08 -10.63 -18.04
C LEU A 343 -13.61 -11.12 -19.41
N LYS A 344 -14.72 -10.54 -19.88
CA LYS A 344 -15.32 -10.92 -21.17
C LYS A 344 -14.45 -10.50 -22.34
N GLU A 345 -13.91 -9.28 -22.31
CA GLU A 345 -12.98 -8.77 -23.33
C GLU A 345 -11.71 -9.61 -23.35
N LYS A 346 -11.18 -9.96 -22.19
CA LYS A 346 -9.98 -10.78 -22.05
C LYS A 346 -10.19 -12.20 -22.64
N ILE A 347 -11.32 -12.83 -22.33
CA ILE A 347 -11.66 -14.15 -22.88
C ILE A 347 -11.85 -14.08 -24.39
N LYS A 348 -12.60 -13.09 -24.88
CA LYS A 348 -12.76 -12.90 -26.32
C LYS A 348 -11.41 -12.79 -27.01
N TRP A 349 -10.52 -11.95 -26.48
CA TRP A 349 -9.19 -11.82 -27.03
C TRP A 349 -8.40 -13.13 -27.03
N TYR A 350 -8.47 -13.93 -25.97
CA TYR A 350 -7.82 -15.24 -25.91
C TYR A 350 -8.38 -16.19 -26.99
N LEU A 351 -9.70 -16.26 -27.15
CA LEU A 351 -10.34 -17.12 -28.14
C LEU A 351 -10.05 -16.68 -29.56
N ASP A 352 -9.92 -15.36 -29.80
CA ASP A 352 -9.54 -14.82 -31.13
C ASP A 352 -8.05 -15.11 -31.46
N ASN A 353 -7.23 -15.48 -30.48
CA ASN A 353 -5.79 -15.74 -30.65
C ASN A 353 -5.38 -17.20 -30.37
N ILE A 354 -6.31 -18.13 -30.33
CA ILE A 354 -6.06 -19.56 -30.14
C ILE A 354 -6.78 -20.37 -31.22
N ASP A 355 -6.21 -21.51 -31.58
CA ASP A 355 -6.89 -22.50 -32.43
C ASP A 355 -8.01 -23.17 -31.62
N ILE A 356 -9.26 -22.85 -31.96
CA ILE A 356 -10.45 -23.32 -31.23
C ILE A 356 -10.67 -24.81 -31.31
N GLU A 357 -10.38 -25.43 -32.45
CA GLU A 357 -10.53 -26.89 -32.65
C GLU A 357 -9.53 -27.64 -31.76
N LYS A 358 -8.29 -27.14 -31.72
CA LYS A 358 -7.27 -27.68 -30.84
C LYS A 358 -7.59 -27.46 -29.34
N LEU A 359 -8.20 -26.32 -28.99
CA LEU A 359 -8.71 -26.08 -27.64
C LEU A 359 -9.74 -27.15 -27.24
N TYR A 360 -10.70 -27.48 -28.14
CA TYR A 360 -11.69 -28.50 -27.88
C TYR A 360 -11.06 -29.88 -27.69
N GLU A 361 -10.11 -30.25 -28.54
CA GLU A 361 -9.38 -31.53 -28.40
C GLU A 361 -8.61 -31.63 -27.09
N GLU A 362 -7.86 -30.58 -26.74
CA GLU A 362 -6.99 -30.57 -25.55
C GLU A 362 -7.80 -30.59 -24.24
N ILE A 363 -8.96 -29.93 -24.16
CA ILE A 363 -9.82 -29.88 -22.96
C ILE A 363 -10.79 -31.07 -22.88
N GLY A 364 -10.87 -31.92 -23.92
CA GLY A 364 -11.67 -33.14 -23.88
C GLY A 364 -13.05 -33.01 -24.51
N GLY A 365 -13.27 -31.99 -25.33
CA GLY A 365 -14.46 -31.85 -26.17
C GLY A 365 -15.08 -30.46 -26.12
N LYS A 366 -15.79 -30.14 -27.20
CA LYS A 366 -16.50 -28.85 -27.36
C LYS A 366 -17.50 -28.60 -26.22
N GLU A 367 -18.24 -29.65 -25.81
CA GLU A 367 -19.26 -29.53 -24.75
C GLU A 367 -18.70 -29.01 -23.43
N ILE A 368 -17.48 -29.44 -23.05
CA ILE A 368 -16.84 -29.00 -21.82
C ILE A 368 -16.46 -27.50 -21.92
N VAL A 369 -15.91 -27.10 -23.05
CA VAL A 369 -15.52 -25.70 -23.27
C VAL A 369 -16.75 -24.79 -23.30
N ASP A 370 -17.79 -25.20 -24.04
CA ASP A 370 -19.04 -24.43 -24.15
C ASP A 370 -19.71 -24.28 -22.77
N GLU A 371 -19.73 -25.32 -21.93
CA GLU A 371 -20.24 -25.23 -20.56
C GLU A 371 -19.41 -24.30 -19.67
N ILE A 372 -18.08 -24.33 -19.78
CA ILE A 372 -17.20 -23.39 -19.04
C ILE A 372 -17.48 -21.95 -19.48
N LEU A 373 -17.61 -21.70 -20.79
CA LEU A 373 -17.91 -20.37 -21.33
C LEU A 373 -19.32 -19.90 -20.90
N GLU A 374 -20.30 -20.79 -20.83
CA GLU A 374 -21.61 -20.48 -20.29
C GLU A 374 -21.51 -20.04 -18.82
N TRP A 375 -20.81 -20.79 -17.98
CA TRP A 375 -20.59 -20.38 -16.57
C TRP A 375 -19.95 -19.00 -16.47
N ILE A 376 -18.93 -18.71 -17.29
CA ILE A 376 -18.27 -17.40 -17.31
C ILE A 376 -19.25 -16.29 -17.73
N SER A 377 -20.14 -16.56 -18.70
CA SER A 377 -21.07 -15.58 -19.23
C SER A 377 -22.05 -15.03 -18.17
N VAL A 378 -22.37 -15.87 -17.18
CA VAL A 378 -23.33 -15.54 -16.09
C VAL A 378 -22.67 -15.04 -14.81
N ILE A 379 -21.34 -15.06 -14.72
CA ILE A 379 -20.61 -14.51 -13.57
C ILE A 379 -20.86 -12.99 -13.48
N LYS A 380 -21.36 -12.56 -12.33
CA LYS A 380 -21.53 -11.14 -12.03
C LYS A 380 -20.40 -10.65 -11.15
N PRO A 381 -19.76 -9.52 -11.47
CA PRO A 381 -18.81 -8.87 -10.60
C PRO A 381 -19.50 -8.43 -9.29
N ASN A 382 -18.82 -8.64 -8.16
CA ASN A 382 -19.37 -8.32 -6.84
C ASN A 382 -18.33 -7.82 -5.84
N ALA A 383 -17.06 -7.74 -6.22
CA ALA A 383 -15.97 -7.34 -5.33
C ALA A 383 -14.77 -6.77 -6.09
N ASN A 384 -13.96 -5.99 -5.40
CA ASN A 384 -12.62 -5.67 -5.84
C ASN A 384 -11.75 -6.93 -5.75
N CYS A 385 -11.03 -7.29 -6.79
CA CYS A 385 -10.28 -8.54 -6.88
C CYS A 385 -8.85 -8.29 -7.30
N HIS A 386 -7.93 -9.09 -6.77
CA HIS A 386 -6.52 -9.08 -7.18
C HIS A 386 -6.33 -9.82 -8.53
N ASN A 387 -7.07 -10.90 -8.74
CA ASN A 387 -7.09 -11.76 -9.93
C ASN A 387 -5.75 -12.45 -10.30
N ASN A 388 -4.72 -12.35 -9.46
CA ASN A 388 -3.41 -13.00 -9.67
C ASN A 388 -2.71 -13.35 -8.35
N LEU A 389 -3.46 -13.77 -7.32
CA LEU A 389 -2.85 -14.14 -6.04
C LEU A 389 -2.19 -15.51 -6.12
N ASN A 390 -0.88 -15.52 -5.87
CA ASN A 390 -0.02 -16.70 -5.77
C ASN A 390 1.06 -16.46 -4.71
N LEU A 391 1.91 -17.47 -4.44
CA LEU A 391 2.95 -17.35 -3.40
C LEU A 391 4.02 -16.32 -3.72
N ASP A 392 4.26 -16.01 -4.99
CA ASP A 392 5.25 -15.01 -5.41
C ASP A 392 4.79 -13.58 -5.12
N ASN A 393 3.47 -13.39 -5.00
CA ASN A 393 2.84 -12.09 -4.75
C ASN A 393 2.51 -11.86 -3.27
N ILE A 394 2.85 -12.82 -2.39
CA ILE A 394 2.52 -12.77 -0.95
C ILE A 394 3.80 -12.87 -0.13
N PHE A 395 4.00 -11.91 0.75
CA PHE A 395 5.15 -11.84 1.64
C PHE A 395 4.70 -11.66 3.09
N PHE A 396 5.52 -12.14 4.01
CA PHE A 396 5.28 -11.97 5.43
C PHE A 396 6.52 -11.42 6.12
N THR A 397 6.31 -10.49 7.05
CA THR A 397 7.36 -10.12 7.99
C THR A 397 7.51 -11.20 9.07
N ASP A 398 8.62 -11.16 9.84
CA ASP A 398 8.81 -12.05 10.99
C ASP A 398 7.67 -11.97 12.02
N ASN A 399 6.95 -10.83 12.05
CA ASN A 399 5.78 -10.61 12.90
C ASN A 399 4.45 -11.03 12.27
N LEU A 400 4.49 -11.77 11.15
CA LEU A 400 3.34 -12.24 10.39
C LEU A 400 2.44 -11.13 9.81
N ASN A 401 2.96 -9.90 9.63
CA ASN A 401 2.27 -8.92 8.82
C ASN A 401 2.36 -9.36 7.36
N ILE A 402 1.22 -9.44 6.70
CA ILE A 402 1.14 -9.81 5.28
C ILE A 402 1.36 -8.59 4.40
N TYR A 403 2.04 -8.80 3.26
CA TYR A 403 2.12 -7.85 2.16
C TYR A 403 1.78 -8.54 0.85
N ILE A 404 0.95 -7.87 0.06
CA ILE A 404 0.47 -8.33 -1.24
C ILE A 404 0.96 -7.34 -2.29
N ILE A 405 1.59 -7.86 -3.34
CA ILE A 405 2.14 -7.08 -4.46
C ILE A 405 1.52 -7.54 -5.78
N ASP A 406 1.90 -6.88 -6.87
CA ASP A 406 1.45 -7.18 -8.23
C ASP A 406 -0.05 -7.06 -8.46
N TRP A 407 -0.55 -5.84 -8.27
CA TRP A 407 -1.93 -5.46 -8.53
C TRP A 407 -2.20 -5.11 -10.00
N SER A 408 -1.30 -5.49 -10.91
CA SER A 408 -1.35 -5.13 -12.34
C SER A 408 -2.60 -5.64 -13.07
N VAL A 409 -3.17 -6.74 -12.60
CA VAL A 409 -4.39 -7.33 -13.17
C VAL A 409 -5.61 -7.22 -12.25
N ALA A 410 -5.54 -6.32 -11.28
CA ALA A 410 -6.63 -6.10 -10.34
C ALA A 410 -7.76 -5.28 -10.95
N TYR A 411 -9.00 -5.75 -10.82
CA TYR A 411 -10.21 -5.07 -11.27
C TYR A 411 -11.43 -5.58 -10.49
N TYR A 412 -12.57 -4.89 -10.65
CA TYR A 412 -13.83 -5.29 -10.05
C TYR A 412 -14.35 -6.57 -10.71
N ASN A 413 -14.38 -7.68 -9.97
CA ASN A 413 -14.70 -9.01 -10.48
C ASN A 413 -15.52 -9.82 -9.46
N ASN A 414 -15.61 -11.12 -9.63
CA ASN A 414 -16.27 -12.00 -8.69
C ASN A 414 -15.28 -12.52 -7.63
N LYS A 415 -15.60 -12.29 -6.35
CA LYS A 415 -14.74 -12.69 -5.22
C LYS A 415 -14.44 -14.18 -5.16
N TYR A 416 -15.40 -15.03 -5.57
CA TYR A 416 -15.18 -16.47 -5.55
C TYR A 416 -14.22 -16.94 -6.65
N LEU A 417 -14.15 -16.21 -7.77
CA LEU A 417 -13.15 -16.47 -8.80
C LEU A 417 -11.75 -16.07 -8.29
N ASP A 418 -11.63 -14.94 -7.60
CA ASP A 418 -10.35 -14.52 -6.99
C ASP A 418 -9.88 -15.51 -5.91
N ILE A 419 -10.79 -16.00 -5.05
CA ILE A 419 -10.48 -17.01 -4.04
C ILE A 419 -10.11 -18.35 -4.70
N ALA A 420 -10.84 -18.79 -5.72
CA ALA A 420 -10.54 -20.03 -6.43
C ALA A 420 -9.16 -19.96 -7.10
N TYR A 421 -8.87 -18.85 -7.76
CA TYR A 421 -7.56 -18.61 -8.37
C TYR A 421 -6.43 -18.71 -7.35
N MET A 422 -6.59 -18.08 -6.18
CA MET A 422 -5.63 -18.15 -5.10
C MET A 422 -5.47 -19.57 -4.55
N PHE A 423 -6.56 -20.31 -4.32
CA PHE A 423 -6.49 -21.69 -3.81
C PHE A 423 -5.70 -22.59 -4.75
N GLU A 424 -5.98 -22.50 -6.06
CA GLU A 424 -5.33 -23.34 -7.07
C GLU A 424 -3.86 -22.97 -7.27
N ASN A 425 -3.52 -21.69 -7.26
CA ASN A 425 -2.13 -21.24 -7.43
C ASN A 425 -1.26 -21.49 -6.20
N ILE A 426 -1.81 -21.39 -5.00
CA ILE A 426 -1.09 -21.69 -3.75
C ILE A 426 -1.06 -23.18 -3.46
N GLY A 427 -2.03 -23.94 -3.98
CA GLY A 427 -2.15 -25.39 -3.74
C GLY A 427 -2.52 -25.69 -2.29
N LEU A 428 -3.50 -24.97 -1.73
CA LEU A 428 -3.96 -25.21 -0.35
C LEU A 428 -4.56 -26.61 -0.19
N SER A 429 -4.23 -27.26 0.93
CA SER A 429 -4.92 -28.49 1.34
C SER A 429 -6.38 -28.19 1.74
N ARG A 430 -7.26 -29.18 1.68
CA ARG A 430 -8.65 -29.02 2.11
C ARG A 430 -8.78 -28.49 3.55
N THR A 431 -7.90 -28.92 4.44
CA THR A 431 -7.84 -28.39 5.82
C THR A 431 -7.51 -26.91 5.82
N SER A 432 -6.53 -26.49 5.02
CA SER A 432 -6.13 -25.09 4.87
C SER A 432 -7.23 -24.23 4.26
N GLU A 433 -7.95 -24.74 3.26
CA GLU A 433 -9.13 -24.07 2.68
C GLU A 433 -10.23 -23.87 3.73
N ASN A 434 -10.50 -24.87 4.58
CA ASN A 434 -11.49 -24.75 5.66
C ASN A 434 -11.06 -23.67 6.68
N ILE A 435 -9.76 -23.58 6.97
CA ILE A 435 -9.21 -22.52 7.85
C ILE A 435 -9.40 -21.16 7.19
N PHE A 436 -9.13 -21.05 5.88
CA PHE A 436 -9.36 -19.81 5.13
C PHE A 436 -10.82 -19.36 5.20
N TRP A 437 -11.77 -20.22 4.84
CA TRP A 437 -13.20 -19.89 4.85
C TRP A 437 -13.68 -19.45 6.24
N ARG A 438 -13.19 -20.07 7.29
CA ARG A 438 -13.50 -19.68 8.68
C ARG A 438 -13.09 -18.24 8.97
N TRP A 439 -11.89 -17.83 8.55
CA TRP A 439 -11.37 -16.48 8.81
C TRP A 439 -11.81 -15.45 7.77
N TYR A 440 -12.23 -15.90 6.61
CA TYR A 440 -12.91 -15.09 5.60
C TYR A 440 -14.37 -14.79 6.03
N GLU A 441 -14.89 -15.57 7.02
CA GLU A 441 -16.23 -15.44 7.61
C GLU A 441 -17.37 -15.63 6.59
N GLU A 442 -17.19 -16.52 5.64
CA GLU A 442 -18.20 -16.99 4.72
C GLU A 442 -18.11 -18.51 4.58
N ARG A 443 -19.18 -19.13 4.06
CA ARG A 443 -19.15 -20.54 3.69
C ARG A 443 -18.74 -20.69 2.25
N GLU A 444 -18.03 -21.77 1.94
CA GLU A 444 -17.76 -22.16 0.57
C GLU A 444 -19.07 -22.34 -0.21
N PRO A 445 -19.25 -21.69 -1.38
CA PRO A 445 -20.42 -21.88 -2.22
C PRO A 445 -20.52 -23.34 -2.69
N LYS A 446 -21.76 -23.87 -2.83
CA LYS A 446 -21.97 -25.23 -3.33
C LYS A 446 -21.38 -25.48 -4.72
N ASP A 447 -21.36 -24.44 -5.55
CA ASP A 447 -20.85 -24.45 -6.91
C ASP A 447 -19.42 -23.90 -7.03
N PHE A 448 -18.67 -23.84 -5.93
CA PHE A 448 -17.29 -23.31 -5.90
C PHE A 448 -16.36 -24.03 -6.88
N TYR A 449 -16.60 -25.32 -7.15
CA TYR A 449 -15.85 -26.09 -8.14
C TYR A 449 -15.86 -25.44 -9.54
N LYS A 450 -16.95 -24.73 -9.93
CA LYS A 450 -17.02 -24.02 -11.22
C LYS A 450 -15.97 -22.92 -11.29
N TYR A 451 -15.81 -22.14 -10.22
CA TYR A 451 -14.80 -21.06 -10.14
C TYR A 451 -13.38 -21.63 -10.21
N ARG A 452 -13.13 -22.80 -9.61
CA ARG A 452 -11.84 -23.50 -9.70
C ARG A 452 -11.55 -23.95 -11.13
N ILE A 453 -12.52 -24.52 -11.83
CA ILE A 453 -12.39 -24.91 -13.25
C ILE A 453 -12.13 -23.66 -14.11
N ILE A 454 -12.89 -22.60 -13.91
CA ILE A 454 -12.72 -21.34 -14.64
C ILE A 454 -11.33 -20.73 -14.39
N SER A 455 -10.81 -20.77 -13.16
CA SER A 455 -9.47 -20.28 -12.87
C SER A 455 -8.39 -21.03 -13.67
N HIS A 456 -8.48 -22.35 -13.76
CA HIS A 456 -7.58 -23.16 -14.58
C HIS A 456 -7.77 -22.93 -16.08
N PHE A 457 -9.00 -22.71 -16.52
CA PHE A 457 -9.29 -22.40 -17.93
C PHE A 457 -8.65 -21.06 -18.33
N LEU A 458 -8.78 -20.04 -17.51
CA LEU A 458 -8.14 -18.73 -17.73
C LEU A 458 -6.61 -18.85 -17.74
N ALA A 459 -6.05 -19.60 -16.79
CA ALA A 459 -4.61 -19.85 -16.73
C ALA A 459 -4.11 -20.66 -17.95
N TYR A 460 -4.89 -21.63 -18.44
CA TYR A 460 -4.60 -22.34 -19.68
C TYR A 460 -4.55 -21.38 -20.88
N LEU A 461 -5.59 -20.58 -21.05
CA LEU A 461 -5.65 -19.62 -22.16
C LEU A 461 -4.46 -18.62 -22.11
N TYR A 462 -4.13 -18.10 -20.94
CA TYR A 462 -2.97 -17.24 -20.75
C TYR A 462 -1.66 -17.92 -21.14
N ASN A 463 -1.44 -19.15 -20.69
CA ASN A 463 -0.21 -19.88 -20.97
C ASN A 463 -0.07 -20.24 -22.46
N LYS A 464 -1.18 -20.49 -23.15
CA LYS A 464 -1.18 -20.79 -24.59
C LYS A 464 -0.95 -19.55 -25.46
N THR A 465 -1.48 -18.39 -25.06
CA THR A 465 -1.49 -17.20 -25.93
C THR A 465 -0.40 -16.19 -25.58
N LEU A 466 -0.15 -15.93 -24.32
CA LEU A 466 0.75 -14.85 -23.88
C LEU A 466 2.06 -15.34 -23.26
N ASN A 467 2.02 -16.39 -22.48
CA ASN A 467 3.20 -16.86 -21.73
C ASN A 467 4.06 -17.87 -22.50
N GLY A 468 3.46 -18.62 -23.43
CA GLY A 468 4.13 -19.69 -24.17
C GLY A 468 4.55 -20.88 -23.31
N ASP A 469 4.01 -21.03 -22.09
CA ASP A 469 4.31 -22.12 -21.18
C ASP A 469 3.37 -23.31 -21.41
N TYR A 470 3.73 -24.15 -22.40
CA TYR A 470 2.93 -25.33 -22.76
C TYR A 470 2.91 -26.41 -21.67
N GLN A 471 3.90 -26.46 -20.79
CA GLN A 471 3.92 -27.41 -19.67
C GLN A 471 2.85 -27.03 -18.64
N MET A 472 2.79 -25.76 -18.26
CA MET A 472 1.75 -25.24 -17.37
C MET A 472 0.36 -25.34 -17.99
N ALA A 473 0.22 -25.12 -19.29
CA ALA A 473 -1.05 -25.34 -20.01
C ALA A 473 -1.55 -26.79 -19.86
N ARG A 474 -0.66 -27.79 -20.00
CA ARG A 474 -1.01 -29.21 -19.78
C ARG A 474 -1.46 -29.50 -18.35
N ILE A 475 -0.78 -28.93 -17.35
CA ILE A 475 -1.17 -29.08 -15.94
C ILE A 475 -2.59 -28.51 -15.73
N ASN A 476 -2.88 -27.35 -16.31
CA ASN A 476 -4.22 -26.75 -16.22
C ASN A 476 -5.29 -27.63 -16.83
N ILE A 477 -5.04 -28.27 -18.00
CA ILE A 477 -5.95 -29.23 -18.60
C ILE A 477 -6.24 -30.40 -17.64
N GLN A 478 -5.20 -31.00 -17.08
CA GLN A 478 -5.36 -32.12 -16.15
C GLN A 478 -6.22 -31.73 -14.94
N ARG A 479 -6.03 -30.50 -14.42
CA ARG A 479 -6.83 -29.97 -13.32
C ARG A 479 -8.30 -29.75 -13.73
N ILE A 480 -8.54 -29.15 -14.90
CA ILE A 480 -9.89 -28.96 -15.44
C ILE A 480 -10.61 -30.29 -15.50
N LEU A 481 -10.01 -31.29 -16.14
CA LEU A 481 -10.62 -32.60 -16.33
C LEU A 481 -10.86 -33.36 -15.00
N SER A 482 -9.89 -33.26 -14.07
CA SER A 482 -10.03 -33.83 -12.73
C SER A 482 -11.24 -33.23 -12.01
N LEU A 483 -11.31 -31.92 -11.90
CA LEU A 483 -12.39 -31.19 -11.21
C LEU A 483 -13.74 -31.41 -11.90
N TYR A 484 -13.76 -31.46 -13.24
CA TYR A 484 -14.95 -31.64 -14.01
C TYR A 484 -15.57 -33.05 -13.79
N ASN A 485 -14.72 -34.07 -13.69
CA ASN A 485 -15.17 -35.44 -13.45
C ASN A 485 -15.61 -35.70 -12.00
N PHE A 486 -15.02 -34.98 -11.03
CA PHE A 486 -15.42 -35.10 -9.62
C PHE A 486 -16.78 -34.48 -9.30
N ARG A 487 -17.37 -33.67 -10.19
CA ARG A 487 -18.71 -33.08 -9.99
C ARG A 487 -19.87 -34.09 -10.19
N LYS A 488 -19.59 -35.19 -10.89
CA LYS A 488 -20.55 -36.29 -11.11
C LYS A 488 -20.55 -37.25 -9.92
#